data_50d9741abda88f7ff6cfbd09ac34756c
#
_entry.id   50d9741abda88f7ff6cfbd09ac34756c
#
_cell.length_a   1.000
_cell.length_b   1.000
_cell.length_c   1.000
_cell.angle_alpha   90.00
_cell.angle_beta   90.00
_cell.angle_gamma   90.00
#
_symmetry.space_group_name_H-M   'P 1'
#
loop_
_entity.id
_entity.type
_entity.pdbx_description
1 polymer ?
#
loop_
_entity_poly.entity_id
_entity_poly.type
_entity_poly.pdbx_seq_one_letter_code
_entity_poly.pdbx_strand_id
1 'polypeptide(L)'
;MPALLTCTDGSAYAPSLYQHTAWAAARMGGSVEVLHVYPAAPPFFIPPVNFMGDPSMGSASLALPELTAVSEAQEREAKLAAETLLQEAATRLAAAGVAHPVLTALPGTLPQVLEAWEKPFDLLLLGKRGDSTAAQRQALGSQLETIIRQSSRPVLVVSHDFKPIERFLISFDDSPSAHAALRQVVEGPLLRGLPCGVMMAGDPTGENRETLDSACTYLKTGGFDAAEFLMQGDPETVSTWEIEAHHFDLLVMGAYSHSRFLQFFIGSTTTEMIRTCRIPVLVMGGQMPHLHPGG
;
A
#
# COMPACT_ATOMS: atom_id res chain seq x y z
N MET A 1 3.54 20.69 -4.24
CA MET A 1 4.50 19.64 -4.63
C MET A 1 3.87 18.32 -4.26
N PRO A 2 3.99 17.27 -5.06
CA PRO A 2 3.51 15.95 -4.68
C PRO A 2 4.13 15.47 -3.37
N ALA A 3 3.38 14.72 -2.57
CA ALA A 3 3.83 14.19 -1.30
C ALA A 3 3.75 12.65 -1.31
N LEU A 4 4.84 11.99 -0.96
CA LEU A 4 4.93 10.54 -0.86
C LEU A 4 4.95 10.15 0.62
N LEU A 5 4.09 9.22 1.01
CA LEU A 5 4.08 8.62 2.33
C LEU A 5 4.63 7.19 2.24
N THR A 6 5.79 6.95 2.85
CA THR A 6 6.46 5.64 2.86
C THR A 6 6.33 5.02 4.25
N CYS A 7 5.63 3.90 4.36
CA CYS A 7 5.46 3.21 5.63
C CYS A 7 6.43 2.03 5.73
N THR A 8 7.33 2.10 6.69
CA THR A 8 8.36 1.08 6.92
C THR A 8 8.20 0.41 8.29
N ASP A 9 8.49 -0.87 8.34
CA ASP A 9 8.54 -1.68 9.56
C ASP A 9 9.95 -2.25 9.82
N GLY A 10 10.94 -1.87 8.98
CA GLY A 10 12.29 -2.39 9.06
C GLY A 10 12.47 -3.83 8.57
N SER A 11 11.43 -4.43 7.98
CA SER A 11 11.48 -5.79 7.45
C SER A 11 12.48 -5.97 6.31
N ALA A 12 12.62 -7.20 5.83
CA ALA A 12 13.44 -7.54 4.65
C ALA A 12 13.03 -6.79 3.37
N TYR A 13 11.83 -6.18 3.34
CA TYR A 13 11.37 -5.33 2.23
C TYR A 13 11.86 -3.88 2.32
N ALA A 14 12.34 -3.43 3.48
CA ALA A 14 12.73 -2.03 3.69
C ALA A 14 13.80 -1.53 2.70
N PRO A 15 14.85 -2.26 2.35
CA PRO A 15 15.82 -1.79 1.34
C PRO A 15 15.18 -1.54 -0.02
N SER A 16 14.32 -2.45 -0.49
CA SER A 16 13.58 -2.30 -1.73
C SER A 16 12.57 -1.16 -1.65
N LEU A 17 11.87 -1.01 -0.52
CA LEU A 17 10.92 0.07 -0.27
C LEU A 17 11.59 1.44 -0.41
N TYR A 18 12.79 1.63 0.15
CA TYR A 18 13.49 2.91 0.05
C TYR A 18 13.95 3.22 -1.37
N GLN A 19 14.36 2.22 -2.15
CA GLN A 19 14.71 2.38 -3.55
C GLN A 19 13.50 2.74 -4.42
N HIS A 20 12.36 2.06 -4.21
CA HIS A 20 11.10 2.43 -4.88
C HIS A 20 10.62 3.83 -4.49
N THR A 21 10.80 4.22 -3.21
CA THR A 21 10.49 5.57 -2.75
C THR A 21 11.34 6.61 -3.46
N ALA A 22 12.64 6.38 -3.58
CA ALA A 22 13.54 7.28 -4.29
C ALA A 22 13.20 7.37 -5.78
N TRP A 23 12.90 6.23 -6.42
CA TRP A 23 12.44 6.19 -7.80
C TRP A 23 11.15 7.02 -7.99
N ALA A 24 10.15 6.82 -7.14
CA ALA A 24 8.90 7.55 -7.23
C ALA A 24 9.07 9.04 -6.95
N ALA A 25 9.88 9.41 -5.94
CA ALA A 25 10.17 10.80 -5.60
C ALA A 25 10.86 11.54 -6.75
N ALA A 26 11.83 10.89 -7.41
CA ALA A 26 12.52 11.45 -8.57
C ALA A 26 11.56 11.70 -9.74
N ARG A 27 10.63 10.78 -10.00
CA ARG A 27 9.66 10.90 -11.09
C ARG A 27 8.56 11.93 -10.82
N MET A 28 8.10 12.02 -9.57
CA MET A 28 7.02 12.93 -9.18
C MET A 28 7.54 14.34 -8.82
N GLY A 29 8.83 14.49 -8.56
CA GLY A 29 9.40 15.75 -8.04
C GLY A 29 8.84 16.08 -6.66
N GLY A 30 8.61 15.05 -5.81
CA GLY A 30 7.85 15.15 -4.58
C GLY A 30 8.69 15.12 -3.31
N SER A 31 8.09 15.58 -2.20
CA SER A 31 8.61 15.38 -0.85
C SER A 31 8.31 13.98 -0.34
N VAL A 32 9.15 13.47 0.56
CA VAL A 32 9.01 12.14 1.16
C VAL A 32 8.81 12.28 2.67
N GLU A 33 7.76 11.66 3.18
CA GLU A 33 7.59 11.41 4.62
C GLU A 33 7.69 9.90 4.87
N VAL A 34 8.53 9.51 5.85
CA VAL A 34 8.71 8.13 6.27
C VAL A 34 7.99 7.93 7.59
N LEU A 35 7.02 7.05 7.59
CA LEU A 35 6.23 6.67 8.74
C LEU A 35 6.64 5.29 9.25
N HIS A 36 6.94 5.20 10.53
CA HIS A 36 7.03 3.94 11.25
C HIS A 36 5.98 3.91 12.36
N VAL A 37 5.20 2.82 12.42
CA VAL A 37 4.20 2.61 13.46
C VAL A 37 4.68 1.50 14.38
N TYR A 38 4.84 1.82 15.66
CA TYR A 38 5.28 0.88 16.70
C TYR A 38 4.12 0.48 17.62
N PRO A 39 4.16 -0.69 18.26
CA PRO A 39 3.09 -1.13 19.14
C PRO A 39 2.84 -0.12 20.26
N ALA A 40 1.59 0.30 20.41
CA ALA A 40 1.16 1.07 21.58
C ALA A 40 1.22 0.17 22.82
N ALA A 41 1.53 0.76 23.96
CA ALA A 41 1.39 0.05 25.23
C ALA A 41 -0.07 -0.47 25.34
N PRO A 42 -0.28 -1.74 25.74
CA PRO A 42 -1.63 -2.25 25.89
C PRO A 42 -2.38 -1.41 26.92
N PRO A 43 -3.63 -1.01 26.65
CA PRO A 43 -4.43 -0.32 27.63
C PRO A 43 -4.55 -1.19 28.88
N PHE A 44 -4.32 -0.58 30.03
CA PHE A 44 -4.42 -1.28 31.30
C PHE A 44 -5.85 -1.82 31.48
N PHE A 45 -6.01 -3.13 31.36
CA PHE A 45 -7.25 -3.78 31.75
C PHE A 45 -7.15 -4.04 33.27
N ILE A 46 -7.73 -3.18 34.07
CA ILE A 46 -8.03 -3.49 35.47
C ILE A 46 -9.25 -4.41 35.45
N PRO A 47 -9.12 -5.72 35.70
CA PRO A 47 -10.30 -6.56 35.80
C PRO A 47 -11.17 -5.99 36.93
N PRO A 48 -12.51 -5.93 36.73
CA PRO A 48 -13.40 -5.49 37.82
C PRO A 48 -13.18 -6.39 39.03
N VAL A 49 -12.50 -5.85 40.02
CA VAL A 49 -12.33 -6.53 41.34
C VAL A 49 -13.69 -6.46 41.97
N ASN A 50 -14.44 -7.56 41.93
CA ASN A 50 -15.61 -7.71 42.78
C ASN A 50 -15.14 -7.72 44.23
N PHE A 51 -15.20 -6.57 44.86
CA PHE A 51 -14.99 -6.42 46.31
C PHE A 51 -16.14 -7.10 47.04
N MET A 52 -16.06 -8.41 47.17
CA MET A 52 -16.78 -9.13 48.25
C MET A 52 -15.73 -9.57 49.28
N GLY A 53 -15.45 -8.68 50.18
CA GLY A 53 -15.14 -8.87 51.58
C GLY A 53 -14.02 -9.85 51.96
N ASP A 54 -12.78 -9.67 51.49
CA ASP A 54 -11.60 -10.26 52.18
C ASP A 54 -10.58 -9.15 52.50
N PRO A 55 -10.32 -8.85 53.79
CA PRO A 55 -9.39 -7.81 54.22
C PRO A 55 -7.91 -8.14 54.00
N SER A 56 -7.59 -9.32 53.47
CA SER A 56 -6.18 -9.76 53.26
C SER A 56 -5.56 -9.32 51.95
N MET A 57 -6.32 -8.64 51.07
CA MET A 57 -5.85 -8.19 49.76
C MET A 57 -5.32 -6.75 49.74
N GLY A 58 -4.45 -6.40 50.69
CA GLY A 58 -3.71 -5.12 50.67
C GLY A 58 -2.65 -4.98 49.59
N SER A 59 -2.47 -6.01 48.73
CA SER A 59 -1.40 -6.05 47.74
C SER A 59 -1.76 -5.56 46.31
N ALA A 60 -3.02 -5.45 45.97
CA ALA A 60 -3.42 -5.02 44.62
C ALA A 60 -3.16 -3.52 44.33
N SER A 61 -3.15 -2.69 45.38
CA SER A 61 -2.90 -1.24 45.23
C SER A 61 -1.43 -0.89 44.98
N LEU A 62 -0.50 -1.81 45.38
CA LEU A 62 0.94 -1.59 45.15
C LEU A 62 1.42 -2.06 43.77
N ALA A 63 0.69 -2.94 43.11
CA ALA A 63 1.07 -3.45 41.79
C ALA A 63 0.75 -2.47 40.62
N LEU A 64 -0.22 -1.57 40.81
CA LEU A 64 -0.59 -0.60 39.76
C LEU A 64 0.55 0.35 39.36
N PRO A 65 1.29 1.00 40.28
CA PRO A 65 2.39 1.88 39.91
C PRO A 65 3.55 1.13 39.22
N GLU A 66 3.84 -0.10 39.67
CA GLU A 66 4.90 -0.92 39.05
C GLU A 66 4.52 -1.36 37.64
N LEU A 67 3.28 -1.77 37.42
CA LEU A 67 2.77 -2.15 36.10
C LEU A 67 2.73 -0.94 35.15
N THR A 68 2.34 0.24 35.64
CA THR A 68 2.38 1.48 34.84
C THR A 68 3.81 1.84 34.45
N ALA A 69 4.76 1.75 35.38
CA ALA A 69 6.16 2.03 35.11
C ALA A 69 6.79 1.05 34.12
N VAL A 70 6.40 -0.22 34.13
CA VAL A 70 6.83 -1.24 33.15
C VAL A 70 6.26 -0.90 31.77
N SER A 71 4.98 -0.53 31.69
CA SER A 71 4.34 -0.14 30.43
C SER A 71 4.99 1.12 29.82
N GLU A 72 5.25 2.14 30.62
CA GLU A 72 5.95 3.36 30.17
C GLU A 72 7.40 3.10 29.76
N ALA A 73 8.09 2.15 30.40
CA ALA A 73 9.44 1.77 30.02
C ALA A 73 9.44 1.04 28.66
N GLN A 74 8.50 0.14 28.44
CA GLN A 74 8.33 -0.57 27.17
C GLN A 74 7.98 0.40 26.03
N GLU A 75 7.11 1.37 26.24
CA GLU A 75 6.77 2.37 25.24
C GLU A 75 7.98 3.25 24.88
N ARG A 76 8.77 3.66 25.87
CA ARG A 76 10.01 4.41 25.65
C ARG A 76 11.03 3.60 24.83
N GLU A 77 11.19 2.33 25.14
CA GLU A 77 12.08 1.42 24.39
C GLU A 77 11.60 1.26 22.93
N ALA A 78 10.30 1.00 22.73
CA ALA A 78 9.71 0.89 21.39
C ALA A 78 9.88 2.17 20.58
N LYS A 79 9.69 3.34 21.20
CA LYS A 79 9.89 4.64 20.56
C LYS A 79 11.36 4.87 20.18
N LEU A 80 12.30 4.53 21.04
CA LEU A 80 13.74 4.68 20.74
C LEU A 80 14.16 3.74 19.60
N ALA A 81 13.66 2.51 19.57
CA ALA A 81 13.86 1.58 18.47
C ALA A 81 13.28 2.12 17.16
N ALA A 82 12.09 2.70 17.19
CA ALA A 82 11.44 3.34 16.06
C ALA A 82 12.26 4.53 15.51
N GLU A 83 12.79 5.39 16.40
CA GLU A 83 13.64 6.50 16.01
C GLU A 83 14.94 6.02 15.33
N THR A 84 15.55 4.96 15.86
CA THR A 84 16.76 4.34 15.30
C THR A 84 16.49 3.79 13.87
N LEU A 85 15.37 3.08 13.71
CA LEU A 85 14.93 2.56 12.41
C LEU A 85 14.70 3.67 11.40
N LEU A 86 14.06 4.76 11.79
CA LEU A 86 13.81 5.91 10.93
C LEU A 86 15.10 6.63 10.53
N GLN A 87 16.10 6.71 11.40
CA GLN A 87 17.41 7.28 11.06
C GLN A 87 18.15 6.40 10.03
N GLU A 88 18.06 5.08 10.15
CA GLU A 88 18.57 4.16 9.13
C GLU A 88 17.85 4.36 7.79
N ALA A 89 16.51 4.46 7.82
CA ALA A 89 15.71 4.75 6.62
C ALA A 89 16.13 6.05 5.95
N ALA A 90 16.31 7.13 6.72
CA ALA A 90 16.78 8.41 6.20
C ALA A 90 18.16 8.32 5.56
N THR A 91 19.08 7.57 6.17
CA THR A 91 20.42 7.36 5.62
C THR A 91 20.37 6.63 4.28
N ARG A 92 19.55 5.57 4.17
CA ARG A 92 19.38 4.80 2.94
C ARG A 92 18.69 5.61 1.84
N LEU A 93 17.67 6.40 2.19
CA LEU A 93 16.98 7.30 1.27
C LEU A 93 17.92 8.42 0.77
N ALA A 94 18.73 9.00 1.64
CA ALA A 94 19.73 9.99 1.24
C ALA A 94 20.75 9.40 0.24
N ALA A 95 21.23 8.16 0.49
CA ALA A 95 22.11 7.44 -0.45
C ALA A 95 21.42 7.14 -1.79
N ALA A 96 20.08 7.02 -1.81
CA ALA A 96 19.28 6.83 -3.02
C ALA A 96 18.82 8.15 -3.67
N GLY A 97 19.25 9.31 -3.18
CA GLY A 97 18.99 10.62 -3.78
C GLY A 97 17.79 11.38 -3.20
N VAL A 98 17.18 10.91 -2.12
CA VAL A 98 16.11 11.62 -1.40
C VAL A 98 16.73 12.44 -0.27
N ALA A 99 16.88 13.73 -0.50
CA ALA A 99 17.39 14.63 0.53
C ALA A 99 16.28 14.99 1.54
N HIS A 100 16.62 14.95 2.83
CA HIS A 100 15.77 15.45 3.93
C HIS A 100 14.35 14.86 3.98
N PRO A 101 14.16 13.53 4.06
CA PRO A 101 12.85 12.96 4.30
C PRO A 101 12.33 13.38 5.69
N VAL A 102 11.04 13.65 5.80
CA VAL A 102 10.39 13.86 7.11
C VAL A 102 10.24 12.51 7.79
N LEU A 103 10.61 12.41 9.05
CA LEU A 103 10.55 11.16 9.82
C LEU A 103 9.46 11.24 10.88
N THR A 104 8.55 10.28 10.89
CA THR A 104 7.42 10.25 11.82
C THR A 104 7.31 8.87 12.45
N ALA A 105 7.35 8.78 13.78
CA ALA A 105 7.08 7.58 14.55
C ALA A 105 5.79 7.75 15.34
N LEU A 106 4.84 6.83 15.21
CA LEU A 106 3.56 6.88 15.92
C LEU A 106 3.23 5.52 16.56
N PRO A 107 2.62 5.51 17.75
CA PRO A 107 2.14 4.29 18.36
C PRO A 107 0.82 3.82 17.73
N GLY A 108 0.58 2.51 17.69
CA GLY A 108 -0.68 1.93 17.27
C GLY A 108 -0.56 0.83 16.23
N THR A 109 -1.53 0.74 15.35
CA THR A 109 -1.51 -0.11 14.15
C THR A 109 -1.53 0.75 12.89
N LEU A 110 -0.86 0.28 11.84
CA LEU A 110 -0.74 1.08 10.61
C LEU A 110 -2.10 1.48 10.00
N PRO A 111 -3.13 0.60 9.93
CA PRO A 111 -4.45 0.99 9.44
C PRO A 111 -5.09 2.11 10.26
N GLN A 112 -5.02 2.04 11.60
CA GLN A 112 -5.58 3.08 12.48
C GLN A 112 -4.86 4.42 12.35
N VAL A 113 -3.52 4.38 12.24
CA VAL A 113 -2.72 5.59 12.04
C VAL A 113 -3.02 6.22 10.69
N LEU A 114 -3.15 5.43 9.61
CA LEU A 114 -3.49 5.95 8.28
C LEU A 114 -4.93 6.48 8.21
N GLU A 115 -5.89 5.89 8.91
CA GLU A 115 -7.26 6.39 9.01
C GLU A 115 -7.30 7.77 9.70
N ALA A 116 -6.47 7.95 10.73
CA ALA A 116 -6.34 9.22 11.44
C ALA A 116 -5.35 10.21 10.80
N TRP A 117 -4.76 9.84 9.64
CA TRP A 117 -3.74 10.64 8.99
C TRP A 117 -4.33 11.87 8.29
N GLU A 118 -4.08 13.04 8.85
CA GLU A 118 -4.65 14.30 8.36
C GLU A 118 -3.81 14.96 7.25
N LYS A 119 -2.52 14.62 7.14
CA LYS A 119 -1.64 15.22 6.13
C LYS A 119 -1.95 14.65 4.75
N PRO A 120 -2.06 15.50 3.72
CA PRO A 120 -2.28 15.02 2.35
C PRO A 120 -1.05 14.29 1.82
N PHE A 121 -1.29 13.20 1.08
CA PHE A 121 -0.27 12.53 0.28
C PHE A 121 -0.87 12.13 -1.08
N ASP A 122 -0.01 11.97 -2.07
CA ASP A 122 -0.40 11.62 -3.44
C ASP A 122 -0.08 10.16 -3.80
N LEU A 123 0.86 9.55 -3.06
CA LEU A 123 1.26 8.16 -3.22
C LEU A 123 1.62 7.56 -1.87
N LEU A 124 1.04 6.40 -1.55
CA LEU A 124 1.41 5.59 -0.40
C LEU A 124 2.31 4.44 -0.86
N LEU A 125 3.43 4.22 -0.16
CA LEU A 125 4.35 3.11 -0.45
C LEU A 125 4.42 2.16 0.74
N LEU A 126 4.26 0.86 0.47
CA LEU A 126 4.24 -0.20 1.47
C LEU A 126 5.05 -1.41 1.02
N GLY A 127 5.70 -2.09 1.95
CA GLY A 127 6.25 -3.42 1.73
C GLY A 127 5.13 -4.47 1.59
N LYS A 128 5.34 -5.46 0.75
CA LYS A 128 4.37 -6.54 0.52
C LYS A 128 4.15 -7.42 1.77
N ARG A 129 5.17 -7.57 2.60
CA ARG A 129 5.13 -8.32 3.87
C ARG A 129 5.92 -7.56 4.91
N GLY A 130 5.42 -7.55 6.15
CA GLY A 130 6.14 -7.01 7.29
C GLY A 130 7.02 -8.04 7.98
N ASP A 131 7.79 -7.59 8.98
CA ASP A 131 8.63 -8.44 9.83
C ASP A 131 7.76 -9.20 10.84
N SER A 132 7.23 -10.36 10.43
CA SER A 132 6.27 -11.06 11.27
C SER A 132 6.44 -12.57 11.24
N THR A 133 6.20 -13.20 12.39
CA THR A 133 6.11 -14.66 12.58
C THR A 133 5.02 -15.28 11.68
N ALA A 134 5.05 -16.60 11.44
CA ALA A 134 4.12 -17.29 10.55
C ALA A 134 2.62 -17.01 10.85
N ALA A 135 2.25 -16.78 12.11
CA ALA A 135 0.89 -16.42 12.52
C ALA A 135 0.53 -14.97 12.16
N GLN A 136 1.49 -14.06 12.21
CA GLN A 136 1.31 -12.65 11.82
C GLN A 136 1.33 -12.48 10.28
N ARG A 137 1.89 -13.42 9.52
CA ARG A 137 1.86 -13.40 8.04
C ARG A 137 0.45 -13.44 7.46
N GLN A 138 -0.48 -14.12 8.13
CA GLN A 138 -1.90 -14.07 7.80
C GLN A 138 -2.55 -12.73 8.17
N ALA A 139 -2.14 -12.14 9.31
CA ALA A 139 -2.65 -10.85 9.77
C ALA A 139 -2.16 -9.67 8.91
N LEU A 140 -0.96 -9.75 8.31
CA LEU A 140 -0.42 -8.68 7.46
C LEU A 140 -1.13 -8.59 6.11
N GLY A 141 -1.55 -9.72 5.54
CA GLY A 141 -2.42 -9.72 4.36
C GLY A 141 -3.71 -8.93 4.64
N SER A 142 -4.32 -9.12 5.81
CA SER A 142 -5.53 -8.41 6.22
C SER A 142 -5.30 -6.91 6.47
N GLN A 143 -4.13 -6.50 6.98
CA GLN A 143 -3.80 -5.08 7.16
C GLN A 143 -3.55 -4.39 5.82
N LEU A 144 -2.80 -5.00 4.92
CA LEU A 144 -2.54 -4.46 3.58
C LEU A 144 -3.84 -4.29 2.80
N GLU A 145 -4.72 -5.29 2.83
CA GLU A 145 -6.05 -5.22 2.23
C GLU A 145 -6.88 -4.09 2.83
N THR A 146 -6.84 -3.93 4.16
CA THR A 146 -7.55 -2.84 4.85
C THR A 146 -7.02 -1.48 4.40
N ILE A 147 -5.71 -1.30 4.32
CA ILE A 147 -5.07 -0.07 3.89
C ILE A 147 -5.45 0.26 2.44
N ILE A 148 -5.34 -0.70 1.52
CA ILE A 148 -5.68 -0.49 0.11
C ILE A 148 -7.16 -0.11 -0.04
N ARG A 149 -8.04 -0.77 0.73
CA ARG A 149 -9.48 -0.47 0.71
C ARG A 149 -9.81 0.92 1.24
N GLN A 150 -9.12 1.37 2.28
CA GLN A 150 -9.34 2.68 2.91
C GLN A 150 -8.67 3.82 2.12
N SER A 151 -7.65 3.51 1.33
CA SER A 151 -6.91 4.54 0.61
C SER A 151 -7.69 5.08 -0.58
N SER A 152 -7.92 6.39 -0.58
CA SER A 152 -8.42 7.13 -1.75
C SER A 152 -7.30 7.49 -2.74
N ARG A 153 -6.05 7.25 -2.37
CA ARG A 153 -4.84 7.55 -3.16
C ARG A 153 -4.20 6.27 -3.67
N PRO A 154 -3.40 6.35 -4.74
CA PRO A 154 -2.64 5.20 -5.21
C PRO A 154 -1.74 4.60 -4.13
N VAL A 155 -1.65 3.27 -4.10
CA VAL A 155 -0.81 2.51 -3.18
C VAL A 155 0.18 1.67 -3.98
N LEU A 156 1.47 1.94 -3.83
CA LEU A 156 2.53 1.13 -4.42
C LEU A 156 2.97 0.06 -3.40
N VAL A 157 2.62 -1.17 -3.69
CA VAL A 157 3.06 -2.35 -2.91
C VAL A 157 4.34 -2.89 -3.53
N VAL A 158 5.47 -2.72 -2.85
CA VAL A 158 6.78 -3.03 -3.42
C VAL A 158 7.12 -4.52 -3.29
N SER A 159 7.88 -5.04 -4.28
CA SER A 159 8.48 -6.37 -4.26
C SER A 159 9.68 -6.44 -3.32
N HIS A 160 10.13 -7.67 -3.02
CA HIS A 160 11.31 -7.90 -2.16
C HIS A 160 12.59 -7.25 -2.72
N ASP A 161 12.79 -7.37 -4.03
CA ASP A 161 13.95 -6.82 -4.70
C ASP A 161 13.55 -5.63 -5.57
N PHE A 162 14.38 -4.60 -5.55
CA PHE A 162 14.21 -3.46 -6.43
C PHE A 162 14.83 -3.73 -7.80
N LYS A 163 14.06 -3.40 -8.84
CA LYS A 163 14.57 -3.22 -10.20
C LYS A 163 14.05 -1.88 -10.73
N PRO A 164 14.84 -1.15 -11.52
CA PRO A 164 14.34 0.03 -12.20
C PRO A 164 13.07 -0.28 -12.98
N ILE A 165 12.04 0.55 -12.82
CA ILE A 165 10.77 0.38 -13.54
C ILE A 165 10.92 1.11 -14.88
N GLU A 166 11.03 0.36 -15.96
CA GLU A 166 11.21 0.87 -17.32
C GLU A 166 9.96 0.70 -18.17
N ARG A 167 9.08 -0.26 -17.83
CA ARG A 167 7.80 -0.52 -18.48
C ARG A 167 6.78 -1.08 -17.51
N PHE A 168 5.50 -0.86 -17.78
CA PHE A 168 4.44 -1.33 -16.89
C PHE A 168 3.29 -2.00 -17.65
N LEU A 169 2.60 -2.92 -16.97
CA LEU A 169 1.41 -3.59 -17.44
C LEU A 169 0.20 -3.07 -16.68
N ILE A 170 -0.89 -2.76 -17.38
CA ILE A 170 -2.18 -2.43 -16.79
C ILE A 170 -3.09 -3.64 -16.92
N SER A 171 -3.56 -4.18 -15.79
CA SER A 171 -4.63 -5.18 -15.77
C SER A 171 -5.97 -4.45 -15.91
N PHE A 172 -6.66 -4.68 -17.01
CA PHE A 172 -7.88 -3.98 -17.40
C PHE A 172 -9.03 -4.97 -17.59
N ASP A 173 -10.17 -4.71 -16.94
CA ASP A 173 -11.36 -5.56 -16.95
C ASP A 173 -12.65 -4.80 -17.28
N ASP A 174 -12.52 -3.62 -17.88
CA ASP A 174 -13.62 -2.70 -18.23
C ASP A 174 -14.45 -2.22 -17.03
N SER A 175 -14.00 -2.48 -15.81
CA SER A 175 -14.67 -2.00 -14.61
C SER A 175 -14.49 -0.49 -14.41
N PRO A 176 -15.38 0.18 -13.66
CA PRO A 176 -15.22 1.59 -13.30
C PRO A 176 -13.88 1.90 -12.62
N SER A 177 -13.35 0.95 -11.83
CA SER A 177 -12.03 1.08 -11.18
C SER A 177 -10.88 0.96 -12.17
N ALA A 178 -10.99 0.09 -13.18
CA ALA A 178 -10.00 0.00 -14.24
C ALA A 178 -9.96 1.28 -15.09
N HIS A 179 -11.11 1.84 -15.44
CA HIS A 179 -11.17 3.14 -16.10
C HIS A 179 -10.65 4.29 -15.24
N ALA A 180 -10.91 4.27 -13.92
CA ALA A 180 -10.31 5.24 -13.00
C ALA A 180 -8.79 5.11 -12.94
N ALA A 181 -8.26 3.88 -12.99
CA ALA A 181 -6.83 3.62 -13.05
C ALA A 181 -6.20 4.19 -14.33
N LEU A 182 -6.81 3.98 -15.50
CA LEU A 182 -6.35 4.59 -16.77
C LEU A 182 -6.27 6.12 -16.68
N ARG A 183 -7.31 6.76 -16.13
CA ARG A 183 -7.31 8.22 -15.93
C ARG A 183 -6.17 8.68 -15.03
N GLN A 184 -5.98 8.02 -13.88
CA GLN A 184 -4.91 8.36 -12.94
C GLN A 184 -3.51 8.15 -13.55
N VAL A 185 -3.32 7.15 -14.41
CA VAL A 185 -2.08 6.94 -15.17
C VAL A 185 -1.82 8.13 -16.11
N VAL A 186 -2.84 8.56 -16.88
CA VAL A 186 -2.70 9.65 -17.84
C VAL A 186 -2.47 10.99 -17.13
N GLU A 187 -3.19 11.27 -16.07
CA GLU A 187 -3.12 12.54 -15.32
C GLU A 187 -1.87 12.64 -14.44
N GLY A 188 -1.39 11.50 -13.93
CA GLY A 188 -0.30 11.44 -12.96
C GLY A 188 1.10 11.57 -13.58
N PRO A 189 2.07 12.10 -12.82
CA PRO A 189 3.46 12.21 -13.29
C PRO A 189 4.27 10.91 -13.16
N LEU A 190 3.85 9.97 -12.29
CA LEU A 190 4.65 8.82 -11.88
C LEU A 190 5.09 7.91 -13.04
N LEU A 191 4.18 7.61 -13.97
CA LEU A 191 4.42 6.66 -15.06
C LEU A 191 4.65 7.34 -16.42
N ARG A 192 4.61 8.66 -16.48
CA ARG A 192 4.73 9.42 -17.73
C ARG A 192 6.01 9.08 -18.48
N GLY A 193 5.89 8.82 -19.79
CA GLY A 193 7.02 8.51 -20.67
C GLY A 193 7.54 7.08 -20.56
N LEU A 194 6.90 6.20 -19.77
CA LEU A 194 7.18 4.78 -19.78
C LEU A 194 6.25 4.07 -20.79
N PRO A 195 6.76 3.12 -21.59
CA PRO A 195 5.92 2.26 -22.41
C PRO A 195 5.05 1.36 -21.53
N CYS A 196 3.84 1.05 -22.00
CA CYS A 196 2.93 0.21 -21.25
C CYS A 196 2.24 -0.86 -22.10
N GLY A 197 1.82 -1.94 -21.44
CA GLY A 197 0.85 -2.88 -21.96
C GLY A 197 -0.50 -2.69 -21.29
N VAL A 198 -1.59 -2.90 -22.03
CA VAL A 198 -2.93 -3.06 -21.47
C VAL A 198 -3.36 -4.48 -21.69
N MET A 199 -3.60 -5.23 -20.62
CA MET A 199 -3.96 -6.63 -20.66
C MET A 199 -5.41 -6.81 -20.20
N MET A 200 -6.19 -7.52 -21.03
CA MET A 200 -7.53 -7.98 -20.69
C MET A 200 -7.58 -9.51 -20.75
N ALA A 201 -8.02 -10.12 -19.67
CA ALA A 201 -8.29 -11.55 -19.62
C ALA A 201 -9.74 -11.79 -20.07
N GLY A 202 -9.92 -12.48 -21.19
CA GLY A 202 -11.24 -12.75 -21.75
C GLY A 202 -11.18 -13.38 -23.14
N ASP A 203 -12.35 -13.79 -23.63
CA ASP A 203 -12.47 -14.34 -24.98
C ASP A 203 -12.19 -13.27 -26.04
N PRO A 204 -11.55 -13.62 -27.18
CA PRO A 204 -11.21 -12.67 -28.25
C PRO A 204 -12.44 -12.31 -29.11
N THR A 205 -13.50 -11.84 -28.45
CA THR A 205 -14.73 -11.33 -29.11
C THR A 205 -14.48 -9.96 -29.74
N GLY A 206 -15.36 -9.55 -30.66
CA GLY A 206 -15.33 -8.19 -31.24
C GLY A 206 -15.44 -7.13 -30.14
N GLU A 207 -16.36 -7.31 -29.20
CA GLU A 207 -16.60 -6.39 -28.08
C GLU A 207 -15.36 -6.21 -27.20
N ASN A 208 -14.72 -7.31 -26.76
CA ASN A 208 -13.51 -7.23 -25.94
C ASN A 208 -12.33 -6.56 -26.67
N ARG A 209 -12.22 -6.77 -28.01
CA ARG A 209 -11.20 -6.09 -28.82
C ARG A 209 -11.46 -4.59 -28.92
N GLU A 210 -12.69 -4.17 -29.17
CA GLU A 210 -13.08 -2.76 -29.24
C GLU A 210 -12.88 -2.05 -27.90
N THR A 211 -13.22 -2.73 -26.81
CA THR A 211 -13.02 -2.24 -25.43
C THR A 211 -11.54 -2.03 -25.15
N LEU A 212 -10.69 -3.00 -25.46
CA LEU A 212 -9.24 -2.93 -25.24
C LEU A 212 -8.59 -1.87 -26.15
N ASP A 213 -8.95 -1.80 -27.42
CA ASP A 213 -8.48 -0.75 -28.36
C ASP A 213 -8.85 0.64 -27.85
N SER A 214 -10.06 0.80 -27.32
CA SER A 214 -10.50 2.08 -26.72
C SER A 214 -9.63 2.49 -25.53
N ALA A 215 -9.29 1.54 -24.65
CA ALA A 215 -8.41 1.78 -23.50
C ALA A 215 -6.99 2.17 -23.97
N CYS A 216 -6.44 1.45 -24.95
CA CYS A 216 -5.13 1.76 -25.53
C CYS A 216 -5.12 3.12 -26.26
N THR A 217 -6.18 3.42 -27.00
CA THR A 217 -6.34 4.72 -27.68
C THR A 217 -6.38 5.87 -26.66
N TYR A 218 -7.06 5.69 -25.53
CA TYR A 218 -7.08 6.67 -24.46
C TYR A 218 -5.67 6.95 -23.89
N LEU A 219 -4.88 5.90 -23.65
CA LEU A 219 -3.50 6.02 -23.18
C LEU A 219 -2.59 6.68 -24.24
N LYS A 220 -2.71 6.27 -25.51
CA LYS A 220 -1.95 6.88 -26.63
C LYS A 220 -2.25 8.38 -26.76
N THR A 221 -3.53 8.76 -26.62
CA THR A 221 -3.93 10.18 -26.60
C THR A 221 -3.34 10.93 -25.39
N GLY A 222 -3.16 10.24 -24.26
CA GLY A 222 -2.47 10.73 -23.07
C GLY A 222 -0.93 10.76 -23.18
N GLY A 223 -0.36 10.37 -24.33
CA GLY A 223 1.07 10.40 -24.61
C GLY A 223 1.86 9.15 -24.20
N PHE A 224 1.18 8.03 -24.01
CA PHE A 224 1.82 6.73 -23.71
C PHE A 224 2.01 5.89 -24.96
N ASP A 225 3.10 5.12 -25.00
CA ASP A 225 3.27 4.03 -25.97
C ASP A 225 2.61 2.77 -25.39
N ALA A 226 1.37 2.49 -25.84
CA ALA A 226 0.51 1.45 -25.31
C ALA A 226 0.33 0.29 -26.29
N ALA A 227 0.63 -0.94 -25.84
CA ALA A 227 0.39 -2.18 -26.56
C ALA A 227 -0.79 -2.96 -25.96
N GLU A 228 -1.50 -3.73 -26.80
CA GLU A 228 -2.70 -4.49 -26.44
C GLU A 228 -2.36 -5.97 -26.21
N PHE A 229 -2.93 -6.56 -25.14
CA PHE A 229 -2.83 -7.97 -24.81
C PHE A 229 -4.20 -8.52 -24.45
N LEU A 230 -4.84 -9.27 -25.35
CA LEU A 230 -6.12 -9.95 -25.11
C LEU A 230 -5.88 -11.44 -25.08
N MET A 231 -6.02 -12.04 -23.90
CA MET A 231 -5.70 -13.44 -23.65
C MET A 231 -6.86 -14.16 -22.96
N GLN A 232 -7.14 -15.38 -23.40
CA GLN A 232 -8.07 -16.26 -22.68
C GLN A 232 -7.41 -16.83 -21.44
N GLY A 233 -8.14 -16.85 -20.35
CA GLY A 233 -7.69 -17.47 -19.10
C GLY A 233 -8.08 -16.71 -17.85
N ASP A 234 -7.57 -17.17 -16.75
CA ASP A 234 -7.71 -16.51 -15.46
C ASP A 234 -6.80 -15.26 -15.43
N PRO A 235 -7.29 -14.09 -14.95
CA PRO A 235 -6.54 -12.83 -14.95
C PRO A 235 -5.18 -12.92 -14.26
N GLU A 236 -5.05 -13.70 -13.18
CA GLU A 236 -3.79 -13.88 -12.45
C GLU A 236 -2.76 -14.63 -13.32
N THR A 237 -3.18 -15.74 -13.90
CA THR A 237 -2.33 -16.58 -14.76
C THR A 237 -1.87 -15.79 -15.99
N VAL A 238 -2.79 -15.11 -16.66
CA VAL A 238 -2.51 -14.31 -17.85
C VAL A 238 -1.57 -13.16 -17.52
N SER A 239 -1.84 -12.41 -16.43
CA SER A 239 -0.96 -11.31 -16.01
C SER A 239 0.45 -11.78 -15.69
N THR A 240 0.58 -12.92 -14.99
CA THR A 240 1.90 -13.47 -14.66
C THR A 240 2.67 -13.84 -15.92
N TRP A 241 1.99 -14.47 -16.88
CA TRP A 241 2.59 -14.83 -18.15
C TRP A 241 3.04 -13.61 -18.95
N GLU A 242 2.19 -12.58 -19.09
CA GLU A 242 2.52 -11.36 -19.82
C GLU A 242 3.68 -10.59 -19.16
N ILE A 243 3.71 -10.53 -17.82
CA ILE A 243 4.80 -9.92 -17.07
C ILE A 243 6.13 -10.60 -17.39
N GLU A 244 6.16 -11.93 -17.40
CA GLU A 244 7.37 -12.69 -17.67
C GLU A 244 7.78 -12.63 -19.16
N ALA A 245 6.81 -12.79 -20.09
CA ALA A 245 7.05 -12.82 -21.53
C ALA A 245 7.55 -11.49 -22.08
N HIS A 246 7.03 -10.37 -21.55
CA HIS A 246 7.34 -9.03 -22.03
C HIS A 246 8.20 -8.21 -21.08
N HIS A 247 8.69 -8.83 -19.99
CA HIS A 247 9.57 -8.21 -18.99
C HIS A 247 9.01 -6.90 -18.42
N PHE A 248 7.75 -6.91 -18.03
CA PHE A 248 7.17 -5.77 -17.32
C PHE A 248 7.72 -5.68 -15.89
N ASP A 249 7.99 -4.45 -15.44
CA ASP A 249 8.64 -4.16 -14.16
C ASP A 249 7.63 -3.70 -13.09
N LEU A 250 6.41 -3.33 -13.50
CA LEU A 250 5.36 -2.86 -12.62
C LEU A 250 4.00 -3.34 -13.16
N LEU A 251 3.15 -3.83 -12.26
CA LEU A 251 1.74 -4.09 -12.53
C LEU A 251 0.89 -2.93 -11.99
N VAL A 252 -0.02 -2.40 -12.83
CA VAL A 252 -1.00 -1.39 -12.45
C VAL A 252 -2.39 -2.00 -12.50
N MET A 253 -3.20 -1.77 -11.48
CA MET A 253 -4.56 -2.28 -11.43
C MET A 253 -5.49 -1.37 -10.62
N GLY A 254 -6.79 -1.45 -10.88
CA GLY A 254 -7.81 -0.79 -10.07
C GLY A 254 -8.01 -1.51 -8.73
N ALA A 255 -8.38 -0.77 -7.68
CA ALA A 255 -8.60 -1.34 -6.34
C ALA A 255 -9.79 -2.30 -6.26
N TYR A 256 -10.75 -2.23 -7.20
CA TYR A 256 -12.03 -2.95 -7.14
C TYR A 256 -12.40 -3.49 -8.51
N SER A 257 -12.30 -4.79 -8.72
CA SER A 257 -12.92 -5.48 -9.85
C SER A 257 -14.18 -6.21 -9.41
N HIS A 258 -15.27 -6.05 -10.20
CA HIS A 258 -16.51 -6.80 -10.11
C HIS A 258 -17.23 -6.96 -8.75
N SER A 259 -18.11 -6.05 -8.41
CA SER A 259 -19.54 -6.27 -8.18
C SER A 259 -20.24 -5.05 -7.58
N ARG A 260 -21.38 -4.70 -8.14
CA ARG A 260 -22.27 -3.62 -7.66
C ARG A 260 -22.84 -3.85 -6.25
N PHE A 261 -22.52 -4.98 -5.61
CA PHE A 261 -23.16 -5.40 -4.36
C PHE A 261 -22.23 -5.51 -3.13
N LEU A 262 -20.91 -5.35 -3.27
CA LEU A 262 -19.99 -5.54 -2.14
C LEU A 262 -19.00 -4.38 -2.04
N GLN A 263 -19.49 -3.22 -1.56
CA GLN A 263 -18.68 -2.02 -1.26
C GLN A 263 -17.62 -2.25 -0.17
N PHE A 264 -17.43 -3.47 0.32
CA PHE A 264 -16.60 -3.80 1.47
C PHE A 264 -15.46 -4.79 1.19
N PHE A 265 -15.29 -5.26 -0.05
CA PHE A 265 -14.22 -6.23 -0.36
C PHE A 265 -13.30 -5.70 -1.47
N ILE A 266 -11.99 -5.78 -1.25
CA ILE A 266 -11.03 -5.79 -2.36
C ILE A 266 -11.37 -7.04 -3.18
N GLY A 267 -11.40 -6.93 -4.52
CA GLY A 267 -11.65 -8.09 -5.36
C GLY A 267 -10.67 -9.22 -5.04
N SER A 268 -11.14 -10.46 -5.00
CA SER A 268 -10.28 -11.63 -4.76
C SER A 268 -9.07 -11.64 -5.69
N THR A 269 -9.25 -11.24 -6.94
CA THR A 269 -8.19 -11.10 -7.95
C THR A 269 -7.14 -10.06 -7.53
N THR A 270 -7.54 -8.89 -7.02
CA THR A 270 -6.58 -7.85 -6.59
C THR A 270 -5.73 -8.34 -5.41
N THR A 271 -6.35 -8.96 -4.42
CA THR A 271 -5.65 -9.53 -3.26
C THR A 271 -4.68 -10.62 -3.68
N GLU A 272 -5.11 -11.54 -4.54
CA GLU A 272 -4.29 -12.64 -5.00
C GLU A 272 -3.13 -12.14 -5.86
N MET A 273 -3.38 -11.21 -6.78
CA MET A 273 -2.34 -10.57 -7.59
C MET A 273 -1.28 -9.87 -6.73
N ILE A 274 -1.69 -9.10 -5.71
CA ILE A 274 -0.74 -8.48 -4.79
C ILE A 274 0.08 -9.54 -4.05
N ARG A 275 -0.52 -10.66 -3.69
CA ARG A 275 0.13 -11.74 -2.95
C ARG A 275 1.15 -12.51 -3.78
N THR A 276 0.81 -12.83 -5.01
CA THR A 276 1.56 -13.75 -5.88
C THR A 276 2.53 -13.04 -6.83
N CYS A 277 2.21 -11.83 -7.29
CA CYS A 277 3.01 -11.06 -8.24
C CYS A 277 4.43 -10.82 -7.71
N ARG A 278 5.45 -11.09 -8.52
CA ARG A 278 6.87 -10.94 -8.13
C ARG A 278 7.43 -9.54 -8.33
N ILE A 279 6.77 -8.73 -9.14
CA ILE A 279 7.09 -7.32 -9.36
C ILE A 279 6.23 -6.42 -8.46
N PRO A 280 6.56 -5.14 -8.27
CA PRO A 280 5.72 -4.20 -7.54
C PRO A 280 4.34 -4.07 -8.20
N VAL A 281 3.33 -3.78 -7.37
CA VAL A 281 1.95 -3.59 -7.80
C VAL A 281 1.48 -2.20 -7.38
N LEU A 282 1.08 -1.37 -8.35
CA LEU A 282 0.46 -0.08 -8.13
C LEU A 282 -1.06 -0.23 -8.18
N VAL A 283 -1.68 -0.16 -7.02
CA VAL A 283 -3.14 -0.21 -6.89
C VAL A 283 -3.68 1.21 -6.90
N MET A 284 -4.49 1.52 -7.90
CA MET A 284 -5.12 2.83 -8.03
C MET A 284 -6.33 2.92 -7.12
N GLY A 285 -6.32 3.89 -6.18
CA GLY A 285 -7.42 4.12 -5.26
C GLY A 285 -8.71 4.47 -6.02
N GLY A 286 -9.82 3.87 -5.62
CA GLY A 286 -11.12 4.27 -6.14
C GLY A 286 -11.49 5.66 -5.61
N GLN A 287 -11.66 6.64 -6.48
CA GLN A 287 -12.33 7.87 -6.07
C GLN A 287 -13.78 7.53 -5.72
N MET A 288 -14.07 7.43 -4.43
CA MET A 288 -15.45 7.60 -3.97
C MET A 288 -15.82 9.05 -4.26
N PRO A 289 -16.90 9.35 -5.00
CA PRO A 289 -17.43 10.70 -5.04
C PRO A 289 -17.74 11.06 -3.59
N HIS A 290 -17.11 12.12 -3.07
CA HIS A 290 -17.52 12.72 -1.82
C HIS A 290 -18.99 13.13 -1.98
N LEU A 291 -19.88 12.32 -1.43
CA LEU A 291 -21.21 12.79 -1.06
C LEU A 291 -20.97 13.83 0.04
N HIS A 292 -20.82 15.08 -0.36
CA HIS A 292 -21.07 16.18 0.54
C HIS A 292 -22.50 15.97 1.09
N PRO A 293 -22.70 15.82 2.40
CA PRO A 293 -23.99 16.05 2.99
C PRO A 293 -24.16 17.56 2.94
N GLY A 294 -24.71 18.02 1.81
CA GLY A 294 -24.92 19.42 1.56
C GLY A 294 -26.35 19.80 1.91
N GLY A 295 -26.45 20.89 2.58
CA GLY A 295 -27.57 21.79 2.52
C GLY A 295 -28.79 21.47 3.36
#